data_f6a932c11d1ee8da9965433dbb3a7579
#
_entry.id   f6a932c11d1ee8da9965433dbb3a7579
#
_cell.length_a   1.000
_cell.length_b   1.000
_cell.length_c   1.000
_cell.angle_alpha   90.00
_cell.angle_beta   90.00
_cell.angle_gamma   90.00
#
_symmetry.space_group_name_H-M   'P 1'
#
loop_
_entity.id
_entity.type
_entity.pdbx_description
1 polymer ?
#
loop_
_entity_poly.entity_id
_entity_poly.type
_entity_poly.pdbx_seq_one_letter_code
_entity_poly.pdbx_strand_id
1 'polypeptide(L)'
;MALALGFTLQTAQGQPWSLADVLSKERLLILSDPPASYLAEVRRQDAALQVRDLRVVALLPPGDARLNGPGTLMVTLLADPGGRVGAPYGRAALIGKDTGIKARYTTFPALNTVAALIDTMPMRQQERRARGR
;
A
#
# COMPACT_ATOMS: atom_id res chain seq x y z
N MET A 1 -18.06 -0.26 8.52
CA MET A 1 -16.76 -0.32 7.85
C MET A 1 -16.58 0.91 6.96
N ALA A 2 -15.45 1.59 7.05
CA ALA A 2 -15.16 2.73 6.20
C ALA A 2 -14.69 2.25 4.82
N LEU A 3 -15.16 2.93 3.77
CA LEU A 3 -14.67 2.69 2.41
C LEU A 3 -13.43 3.55 2.15
N ALA A 4 -12.56 3.08 1.28
CA ALA A 4 -11.39 3.84 0.87
C ALA A 4 -11.81 5.06 0.04
N LEU A 5 -11.15 6.19 0.28
CA LEU A 5 -11.36 7.41 -0.48
C LEU A 5 -10.51 7.37 -1.75
N GLY A 6 -11.12 7.71 -2.90
CA GLY A 6 -10.37 7.83 -4.14
C GLY A 6 -9.46 9.03 -4.16
N PHE A 7 -8.30 8.90 -4.81
CA PHE A 7 -7.40 10.03 -5.03
C PHE A 7 -6.56 9.79 -6.27
N THR A 8 -5.98 10.88 -6.80
CA THR A 8 -4.98 10.84 -7.87
C THR A 8 -3.80 11.69 -7.43
N LEU A 9 -2.61 11.12 -7.46
CA LEU A 9 -1.36 11.81 -7.14
C LEU A 9 -0.33 11.50 -8.22
N GLN A 10 0.79 12.21 -8.19
CA GLN A 10 1.83 12.06 -9.22
C GLN A 10 3.04 11.31 -8.68
N THR A 11 3.65 10.51 -9.56
CA THR A 11 4.95 9.89 -9.31
C THR A 11 6.07 10.95 -9.40
N ALA A 12 7.31 10.56 -9.08
CA ALA A 12 8.47 11.44 -9.23
C ALA A 12 8.66 11.92 -10.67
N GLN A 13 8.19 11.16 -11.65
CA GLN A 13 8.29 11.51 -13.07
C GLN A 13 7.10 12.35 -13.54
N GLY A 14 6.22 12.76 -12.62
CA GLY A 14 5.05 13.57 -12.97
C GLY A 14 3.90 12.81 -13.59
N GLN A 15 3.93 11.48 -13.57
CA GLN A 15 2.84 10.68 -14.12
C GLN A 15 1.73 10.52 -13.09
N PRO A 16 0.46 10.66 -13.49
CA PRO A 16 -0.66 10.47 -12.57
C PRO A 16 -0.85 9.01 -12.21
N TRP A 17 -1.18 8.78 -10.95
CA TRP A 17 -1.54 7.46 -10.44
C TRP A 17 -2.84 7.60 -9.66
N SER A 18 -3.84 6.79 -9.97
CA SER A 18 -5.16 6.86 -9.35
C SER A 18 -5.46 5.61 -8.56
N LEU A 19 -5.93 5.79 -7.33
CA LEU A 19 -6.34 4.68 -6.48
C LEU A 19 -7.45 3.85 -7.15
N ALA A 20 -8.36 4.50 -7.87
CA ALA A 20 -9.47 3.83 -8.54
C ALA A 20 -9.00 2.75 -9.53
N ASP A 21 -7.81 2.89 -10.11
CA ASP A 21 -7.31 1.94 -11.09
C ASP A 21 -6.95 0.59 -10.48
N VAL A 22 -6.67 0.55 -9.18
CA VAL A 22 -6.24 -0.68 -8.49
C VAL A 22 -7.21 -1.15 -7.41
N LEU A 23 -8.17 -0.32 -7.00
CA LEU A 23 -9.20 -0.73 -6.03
C LEU A 23 -9.94 -1.96 -6.56
N SER A 24 -10.21 -2.89 -5.66
CA SER A 24 -10.84 -4.19 -5.91
C SER A 24 -9.96 -5.20 -6.65
N LYS A 25 -8.86 -4.76 -7.28
CA LYS A 25 -7.92 -5.65 -8.00
C LYS A 25 -6.76 -6.07 -7.10
N GLU A 26 -6.31 -5.14 -6.26
CA GLU A 26 -5.20 -5.36 -5.35
C GLU A 26 -5.61 -4.96 -3.93
N ARG A 27 -4.98 -5.59 -2.93
CA ARG A 27 -5.00 -5.07 -1.57
C ARG A 27 -3.98 -3.95 -1.50
N LEU A 28 -4.21 -2.97 -0.62
CA LEU A 28 -3.37 -1.77 -0.58
C LEU A 28 -2.94 -1.50 0.86
N LEU A 29 -1.66 -1.23 1.04
CA LEU A 29 -1.13 -0.68 2.29
C LEU A 29 -0.70 0.75 1.99
N ILE A 30 -1.51 1.71 2.45
CA ILE A 30 -1.22 3.14 2.27
C ILE A 30 -0.34 3.58 3.42
N LEU A 31 0.81 4.17 3.12
CA LEU A 31 1.77 4.65 4.11
C LEU A 31 1.93 6.14 3.99
N SER A 32 1.84 6.87 5.11
CA SER A 32 2.06 8.31 5.14
C SER A 32 3.45 8.61 5.66
N ASP A 33 4.32 9.10 4.80
CA ASP A 33 5.68 9.55 5.12
C ASP A 33 6.52 8.45 5.82
N PRO A 34 6.62 7.25 5.24
CA PRO A 34 7.40 6.18 5.87
C PRO A 34 8.90 6.46 5.78
N PRO A 35 9.69 6.07 6.81
CA PRO A 35 11.14 6.24 6.73
C PRO A 35 11.77 5.37 5.65
N ALA A 36 12.94 5.81 5.16
CA ALA A 36 13.65 5.10 4.11
C ALA A 36 13.97 3.64 4.50
N SER A 37 14.26 3.40 5.78
CA SER A 37 14.52 2.03 6.29
C SER A 37 13.30 1.13 6.14
N TYR A 38 12.11 1.66 6.39
CA TYR A 38 10.88 0.89 6.22
C TYR A 38 10.64 0.56 4.74
N LEU A 39 10.85 1.53 3.86
CA LEU A 39 10.73 1.32 2.42
C LEU A 39 11.73 0.28 1.90
N ALA A 40 12.96 0.29 2.43
CA ALA A 40 13.95 -0.72 2.06
C ALA A 40 13.48 -2.13 2.44
N GLU A 41 12.88 -2.27 3.63
CA GLU A 41 12.33 -3.56 4.06
C GLU A 41 11.17 -4.00 3.19
N VAL A 42 10.28 -3.08 2.83
CA VAL A 42 9.16 -3.36 1.93
C VAL A 42 9.67 -3.89 0.59
N ARG A 43 10.69 -3.25 0.02
CA ARG A 43 11.25 -3.68 -1.25
C ARG A 43 11.86 -5.09 -1.17
N ARG A 44 12.51 -5.41 -0.06
CA ARG A 44 13.08 -6.75 0.14
C ARG A 44 12.01 -7.85 0.14
N GLN A 45 10.78 -7.51 0.51
CA GLN A 45 9.69 -8.47 0.63
C GLN A 45 8.73 -8.45 -0.57
N ASP A 46 9.18 -7.94 -1.70
CA ASP A 46 8.31 -7.78 -2.88
C ASP A 46 7.63 -9.08 -3.32
N ALA A 47 8.34 -10.21 -3.24
CA ALA A 47 7.74 -11.50 -3.59
C ALA A 47 6.58 -11.88 -2.68
N ALA A 48 6.70 -11.60 -1.37
CA ALA A 48 5.62 -11.84 -0.42
C ALA A 48 4.42 -10.93 -0.67
N LEU A 49 4.68 -9.70 -1.14
CA LEU A 49 3.63 -8.76 -1.54
C LEU A 49 2.89 -9.27 -2.79
N GLN A 50 3.64 -9.76 -3.77
CA GLN A 50 3.07 -10.25 -5.02
C GLN A 50 2.10 -11.42 -4.80
N VAL A 51 2.48 -12.41 -3.97
CA VAL A 51 1.62 -13.57 -3.76
C VAL A 51 0.30 -13.21 -3.06
N ARG A 52 0.24 -12.04 -2.40
CA ARG A 52 -0.96 -11.57 -1.72
C ARG A 52 -1.68 -10.48 -2.48
N ASP A 53 -1.24 -10.16 -3.68
CA ASP A 53 -1.75 -9.02 -4.44
C ASP A 53 -1.80 -7.76 -3.58
N LEU A 54 -0.73 -7.52 -2.81
CA LEU A 54 -0.61 -6.39 -1.90
C LEU A 54 0.33 -5.35 -2.48
N ARG A 55 -0.22 -4.20 -2.85
CA ARG A 55 0.57 -3.04 -3.28
C ARG A 55 0.80 -2.13 -2.09
N VAL A 56 2.04 -1.70 -1.92
CA VAL A 56 2.39 -0.68 -0.94
C VAL A 56 2.44 0.68 -1.65
N VAL A 57 1.65 1.63 -1.15
CA VAL A 57 1.59 2.98 -1.70
C VAL A 57 2.14 3.93 -0.66
N ALA A 58 3.32 4.48 -0.92
CA ALA A 58 3.98 5.42 -0.01
C ALA A 58 3.69 6.84 -0.46
N LEU A 59 3.14 7.65 0.45
CA LEU A 59 2.82 9.05 0.22
C LEU A 59 3.91 9.90 0.88
N LEU A 60 4.64 10.65 0.07
CA LEU A 60 5.84 11.38 0.49
C LEU A 60 5.72 12.86 0.14
N PRO A 61 6.45 13.75 0.83
CA PRO A 61 6.47 15.16 0.44
C PRO A 61 6.97 15.34 -1.00
N PRO A 62 6.40 16.28 -1.76
CA PRO A 62 6.90 16.57 -3.11
C PRO A 62 8.38 16.95 -3.07
N GLY A 63 9.15 16.43 -4.03
CA GLY A 63 10.59 16.70 -4.12
C GLY A 63 11.44 15.90 -3.16
N ASP A 64 10.85 15.01 -2.36
CA ASP A 64 11.60 14.19 -1.41
C ASP A 64 12.48 13.17 -2.16
N ALA A 65 13.70 12.96 -1.66
CA ALA A 65 14.65 12.03 -2.28
C ALA A 65 14.13 10.58 -2.32
N ARG A 66 13.30 10.19 -1.36
CA ARG A 66 12.72 8.84 -1.31
C ARG A 66 11.85 8.55 -2.53
N LEU A 67 11.27 9.59 -3.18
CA LEU A 67 10.48 9.43 -4.40
C LEU A 67 11.29 8.87 -5.56
N ASN A 68 12.61 9.05 -5.53
CA ASN A 68 13.53 8.59 -6.58
C ASN A 68 14.19 7.25 -6.24
N GLY A 69 13.70 6.57 -5.22
CA GLY A 69 14.25 5.28 -4.83
C GLY A 69 14.04 4.19 -5.87
N PRO A 70 14.72 3.04 -5.71
CA PRO A 70 14.57 1.94 -6.65
C PRO A 70 13.11 1.48 -6.72
N GLY A 71 12.62 1.25 -7.93
CA GLY A 71 11.28 0.73 -8.14
C GLY A 71 11.23 -0.77 -7.89
N THR A 72 10.06 -1.25 -7.44
CA THR A 72 9.73 -2.67 -7.40
C THR A 72 8.33 -2.84 -7.96
N LEU A 73 7.96 -4.09 -8.25
CA LEU A 73 6.68 -4.35 -8.88
C LEU A 73 5.50 -3.90 -8.03
N MET A 74 5.57 -4.10 -6.71
CA MET A 74 4.43 -3.87 -5.81
C MET A 74 4.58 -2.61 -4.93
N VAL A 75 5.53 -1.74 -5.23
CA VAL A 75 5.71 -0.50 -4.46
C VAL A 75 5.53 0.71 -5.36
N THR A 76 4.59 1.58 -4.98
CA THR A 76 4.31 2.83 -5.69
C THR A 76 4.65 3.99 -4.78
N LEU A 77 5.43 4.95 -5.28
CA LEU A 77 5.85 6.14 -4.53
C LEU A 77 5.19 7.37 -5.15
N LEU A 78 4.47 8.13 -4.33
CA LEU A 78 3.67 9.27 -4.82
C LEU A 78 3.95 10.52 -4.00
N ALA A 79 3.91 11.67 -4.67
CA ALA A 79 4.01 12.97 -4.01
C ALA A 79 2.64 13.38 -3.46
N ASP A 80 2.58 13.67 -2.16
CA ASP A 80 1.34 14.08 -1.47
C ASP A 80 1.56 15.47 -0.85
N PRO A 81 1.21 16.54 -1.57
CA PRO A 81 1.43 17.90 -1.06
C PRO A 81 0.72 18.13 0.28
N GLY A 82 1.51 18.53 1.28
CA GLY A 82 1.00 18.84 2.61
C GLY A 82 0.47 17.64 3.39
N GLY A 83 0.67 16.42 2.90
CA GLY A 83 0.17 15.21 3.56
C GLY A 83 -1.35 15.09 3.55
N ARG A 84 -2.03 15.82 2.67
CA ARG A 84 -3.50 15.94 2.70
C ARG A 84 -4.21 14.63 2.35
N VAL A 85 -3.70 13.91 1.37
CA VAL A 85 -4.31 12.67 0.91
C VAL A 85 -4.08 11.55 1.93
N GLY A 86 -2.89 11.53 2.54
CA GLY A 86 -2.56 10.51 3.55
C GLY A 86 -3.27 10.69 4.89
N ALA A 87 -3.67 11.93 5.24
CA ALA A 87 -4.21 12.24 6.56
C ALA A 87 -5.37 11.32 6.99
N PRO A 88 -6.38 11.05 6.14
CA PRO A 88 -7.48 10.15 6.52
C PRO A 88 -7.07 8.71 6.78
N TYR A 89 -5.90 8.29 6.30
CA TYR A 89 -5.43 6.91 6.43
C TYR A 89 -4.53 6.70 7.66
N GLY A 90 -4.16 7.77 8.37
CA GLY A 90 -3.22 7.70 9.49
C GLY A 90 -1.79 7.40 9.02
N ARG A 91 -0.97 6.80 9.88
CA ARG A 91 0.39 6.38 9.50
C ARG A 91 0.36 5.30 8.44
N ALA A 92 -0.53 4.35 8.60
CA ALA A 92 -0.72 3.27 7.64
C ALA A 92 -2.16 2.79 7.70
N ALA A 93 -2.67 2.34 6.55
CA ALA A 93 -3.99 1.74 6.48
C ALA A 93 -3.98 0.59 5.47
N LEU A 94 -4.61 -0.52 5.85
CA LEU A 94 -4.76 -1.67 4.97
C LEU A 94 -6.16 -1.65 4.36
N ILE A 95 -6.22 -1.70 3.02
CA ILE A 95 -7.46 -1.71 2.26
C ILE A 95 -7.59 -3.08 1.59
N GLY A 96 -8.74 -3.73 1.76
CA GLY A 96 -9.00 -5.02 1.15
C GLY A 96 -9.47 -4.92 -0.30
N LYS A 97 -9.62 -6.07 -0.95
CA LYS A 97 -10.15 -6.13 -2.33
C LYS A 97 -11.62 -5.76 -2.40
N ASP A 98 -12.34 -5.77 -1.28
CA ASP A 98 -13.73 -5.27 -1.20
C ASP A 98 -13.79 -3.75 -1.06
N THR A 99 -12.66 -3.05 -1.18
CA THR A 99 -12.48 -1.61 -1.08
C THR A 99 -12.65 -1.03 0.33
N GLY A 100 -12.86 -1.87 1.34
CA GLY A 100 -13.00 -1.43 2.72
C GLY A 100 -11.66 -1.32 3.42
N ILE A 101 -11.57 -0.35 4.36
CA ILE A 101 -10.41 -0.21 5.22
C ILE A 101 -10.49 -1.28 6.31
N LYS A 102 -9.52 -2.18 6.33
CA LYS A 102 -9.49 -3.32 7.24
C LYS A 102 -8.76 -3.03 8.55
N ALA A 103 -7.76 -2.12 8.49
CA ALA A 103 -6.99 -1.75 9.67
C ALA A 103 -6.36 -0.39 9.46
N ARG A 104 -6.26 0.39 10.54
CA ARG A 104 -5.47 1.61 10.59
C ARG A 104 -4.42 1.42 11.68
N TYR A 105 -3.22 1.92 11.42
CA TYR A 105 -2.08 1.74 12.31
C TYR A 105 -1.57 3.10 12.78
N THR A 106 -1.24 3.21 14.05
CA THR A 106 -0.63 4.42 14.62
C THR A 106 0.88 4.46 14.43
N THR A 107 1.48 3.30 14.12
CA THR A 107 2.88 3.16 13.75
C THR A 107 2.97 2.30 12.49
N PHE A 108 4.13 2.30 11.81
CA PHE A 108 4.28 1.47 10.62
C PHE A 108 4.34 -0.01 11.03
N PRO A 109 3.40 -0.85 10.55
CA PRO A 109 3.32 -2.23 11.00
C PRO A 109 4.42 -3.09 10.38
N ALA A 110 4.86 -4.12 11.09
CA ALA A 110 5.71 -5.14 10.51
C ALA A 110 4.96 -5.82 9.35
N LEU A 111 5.65 -6.11 8.25
CA LEU A 111 5.00 -6.69 7.08
C LEU A 111 4.45 -8.09 7.34
N ASN A 112 5.10 -8.88 8.19
CA ASN A 112 4.56 -10.19 8.56
C ASN A 112 3.25 -10.07 9.34
N THR A 113 3.05 -9.00 10.12
CA THR A 113 1.76 -8.73 10.80
C THR A 113 0.66 -8.45 9.77
N VAL A 114 0.96 -7.63 8.77
CA VAL A 114 0.02 -7.32 7.70
C VAL A 114 -0.30 -8.58 6.89
N ALA A 115 0.72 -9.36 6.55
CA ALA A 115 0.56 -10.60 5.81
C ALA A 115 -0.31 -11.60 6.55
N ALA A 116 -0.11 -11.74 7.87
CA ALA A 116 -0.91 -12.64 8.69
C ALA A 116 -2.39 -12.24 8.69
N LEU A 117 -2.67 -10.95 8.77
CA LEU A 117 -4.06 -10.45 8.70
C LEU A 117 -4.67 -10.75 7.34
N ILE A 118 -3.95 -10.50 6.25
CA ILE A 118 -4.44 -10.79 4.90
C ILE A 118 -4.76 -12.28 4.75
N ASP A 119 -3.90 -13.15 5.27
CA ASP A 119 -4.08 -14.60 5.13
C ASP A 119 -5.32 -15.13 5.86
N THR A 120 -5.92 -14.34 6.77
CA THR A 120 -7.20 -14.69 7.41
C THR A 120 -8.42 -14.27 6.58
N MET A 121 -8.23 -13.48 5.53
CA MET A 121 -9.33 -12.93 4.73
C MET A 121 -9.93 -14.01 3.82
N PRO A 122 -11.29 -14.06 3.69
CA PRO A 122 -11.93 -15.10 2.86
C PRO A 122 -11.46 -15.11 1.40
N MET A 123 -11.31 -13.95 0.79
CA MET A 123 -10.85 -13.87 -0.61
C MET A 123 -9.43 -14.38 -0.74
N ARG A 124 -8.55 -14.10 0.23
CA ARG A 124 -7.18 -14.60 0.22
C ARG A 124 -7.16 -16.12 0.39
N GLN A 125 -7.99 -16.66 1.25
CA GLN A 125 -8.08 -18.11 1.44
C GLN A 125 -8.57 -18.81 0.16
N GLN A 126 -9.51 -18.22 -0.55
CA GLN A 126 -9.96 -18.73 -1.84
C GLN A 126 -8.82 -18.68 -2.87
N GLU A 127 -8.05 -17.62 -2.91
CA GLU A 127 -6.89 -17.48 -3.79
C GLU A 127 -5.86 -18.58 -3.53
N ARG A 128 -5.58 -18.86 -2.26
CA ARG A 128 -4.64 -19.89 -1.87
C ARG A 128 -5.12 -21.27 -2.32
N ARG A 129 -6.39 -21.57 -2.13
CA ARG A 129 -6.97 -22.86 -2.57
C ARG A 129 -6.91 -22.99 -4.09
N ALA A 130 -7.24 -21.93 -4.81
CA ALA A 130 -7.21 -21.93 -6.27
C ALA A 130 -5.81 -22.13 -6.84
N ARG A 131 -4.78 -21.66 -6.10
CA ARG A 131 -3.37 -21.80 -6.51
C ARG A 131 -2.69 -23.03 -5.91
N GLY A 132 -3.42 -23.87 -5.16
CA GLY A 132 -2.84 -25.03 -4.50
C GLY A 132 -1.94 -24.70 -3.31
N ARG A 133 -2.18 -23.61 -2.62
CA ARG A 133 -1.32 -23.14 -1.52
C ARG A 133 -2.09 -22.90 -0.26
#